data_9ad8535178f18f0529b903b9e6566c75
#
_entry.id   9ad8535178f18f0529b903b9e6566c75
#
_cell.length_a   1.000
_cell.length_b   1.000
_cell.length_c   1.000
_cell.angle_alpha   90.00
_cell.angle_beta   90.00
_cell.angle_gamma   90.00
#
_symmetry.space_group_name_H-M   'P 1'
#
loop_
_entity.id
_entity.type
_entity.pdbx_description
1 polymer ?
#
loop_
_entity_poly.entity_id
_entity_poly.type
_entity_poly.pdbx_seq_one_letter_code
_entity_poly.pdbx_strand_id
1 'polypeptide(L)'
;MTDRAAGPHPLAALTLARFKLTIREPEMVFWVFVFPIVLALALGLAFQTRGEEPVPVAVRDMPGAAPVLAALEQAGGLEAFVTPGEDEAVLLRDGGAHLVVVPGSPPTYRYDAARPESRLARVLVDGALAGAAGHRPPWTARTEEVATPGSRYIDWLIPGLLGMNVMGSSMWGIGFGIVVARSRKLLKRMIATPMRRSHFLASLVLSRLAFLAVEMLALLAFAAWVFGVGNQGGLAALAAVALTGALAFGGIGLLTGSRARTIEGVSGIMNFMMLPMWICSGVFFAVTNFPEAVQPFIRLLPLTALIDALRGVMLNGEALAGVGAELGVLTAWGAVSFALALRVFRWQ
;
A
#
# COMPACT_ATOMS: atom_id res chain seq x y z
N MET A 1 36.41 -45.45 18.77
CA MET A 1 36.01 -44.68 17.57
C MET A 1 34.69 -44.01 17.93
N THR A 2 34.74 -42.76 18.41
CA THR A 2 33.58 -42.00 18.80
C THR A 2 32.99 -41.34 17.54
N ASP A 3 31.79 -41.76 17.20
CA ASP A 3 30.96 -41.19 16.14
C ASP A 3 30.74 -39.71 16.45
N ARG A 4 31.48 -38.83 15.78
CA ARG A 4 31.24 -37.39 15.85
C ARG A 4 29.93 -37.16 15.08
N ALA A 5 28.82 -37.05 15.81
CA ALA A 5 27.58 -36.55 15.26
C ALA A 5 27.88 -35.33 14.40
N ALA A 6 27.64 -35.46 13.09
CA ALA A 6 27.87 -34.37 12.15
C ALA A 6 27.03 -33.15 12.60
N GLY A 7 27.70 -32.15 13.14
CA GLY A 7 27.05 -30.92 13.56
C GLY A 7 26.27 -30.29 12.37
N PRO A 8 25.26 -29.46 12.62
CA PRO A 8 24.45 -28.89 11.57
C PRO A 8 25.34 -28.15 10.56
N HIS A 9 24.98 -28.29 9.27
CA HIS A 9 25.73 -27.66 8.18
C HIS A 9 25.96 -26.16 8.48
N PRO A 10 27.19 -25.62 8.34
CA PRO A 10 27.55 -24.27 8.77
C PRO A 10 26.59 -23.18 8.27
N LEU A 11 26.07 -23.36 7.04
CA LEU A 11 25.08 -22.45 6.45
C LEU A 11 23.75 -22.47 7.23
N ALA A 12 23.24 -23.64 7.58
CA ALA A 12 22.00 -23.79 8.33
C ALA A 12 22.13 -23.20 9.75
N ALA A 13 23.25 -23.46 10.42
CA ALA A 13 23.52 -22.90 11.74
C ALA A 13 23.58 -21.36 11.72
N LEU A 14 24.23 -20.77 10.72
CA LEU A 14 24.29 -19.31 10.55
C LEU A 14 22.93 -18.69 10.23
N THR A 15 22.18 -19.32 9.33
CA THR A 15 20.83 -18.85 8.95
C THR A 15 19.90 -18.86 10.16
N LEU A 16 19.91 -19.95 10.93
CA LEU A 16 19.10 -20.08 12.15
C LEU A 16 19.51 -19.09 13.25
N ALA A 17 20.82 -18.90 13.44
CA ALA A 17 21.32 -17.92 14.41
C ALA A 17 20.89 -16.50 14.05
N ARG A 18 20.95 -16.11 12.77
CA ARG A 18 20.48 -14.81 12.28
C ARG A 18 18.99 -14.66 12.46
N PHE A 19 18.21 -15.65 12.09
CA PHE A 19 16.76 -15.64 12.26
C PHE A 19 16.37 -15.43 13.73
N LYS A 20 17.03 -16.14 14.65
CA LYS A 20 16.81 -15.95 16.09
C LYS A 20 17.23 -14.57 16.59
N LEU A 21 18.31 -14.00 16.07
CA LEU A 21 18.75 -12.65 16.41
C LEU A 21 17.72 -11.60 15.98
N THR A 22 17.22 -11.72 14.75
CA THR A 22 16.21 -10.81 14.20
C THR A 22 14.90 -10.83 15.01
N ILE A 23 14.41 -11.99 15.42
CA ILE A 23 13.20 -12.09 16.27
C ILE A 23 13.40 -11.47 17.65
N ARG A 24 14.64 -11.46 18.15
CA ARG A 24 14.95 -10.89 19.48
C ARG A 24 15.12 -9.37 19.47
N GLU A 25 15.09 -8.73 18.32
CA GLU A 25 15.11 -7.27 18.17
C GLU A 25 13.68 -6.73 18.12
N PRO A 26 13.12 -6.21 19.24
CA PRO A 26 11.71 -5.81 19.31
C PRO A 26 11.37 -4.68 18.35
N GLU A 27 12.31 -3.77 18.08
CA GLU A 27 12.15 -2.69 17.12
C GLU A 27 11.92 -3.24 15.70
N MET A 28 12.67 -4.26 15.31
CA MET A 28 12.53 -4.88 14.00
C MET A 28 11.20 -5.62 13.87
N VAL A 29 10.80 -6.36 14.91
CA VAL A 29 9.49 -7.05 14.94
C VAL A 29 8.35 -6.03 14.83
N PHE A 30 8.45 -4.89 15.53
CA PHE A 30 7.46 -3.84 15.44
C PHE A 30 7.32 -3.31 14.00
N TRP A 31 8.42 -2.87 13.40
CA TRP A 31 8.37 -2.24 12.07
C TRP A 31 7.97 -3.20 10.94
N VAL A 32 8.30 -4.48 11.09
CA VAL A 32 8.07 -5.49 10.05
C VAL A 32 6.68 -6.12 10.16
N PHE A 33 6.19 -6.39 11.37
CA PHE A 33 4.91 -7.09 11.59
C PHE A 33 3.82 -6.17 12.10
N VAL A 34 4.10 -5.42 13.18
CA VAL A 34 3.06 -4.65 13.86
C VAL A 34 2.67 -3.42 13.04
N PHE A 35 3.65 -2.68 12.54
CA PHE A 35 3.40 -1.45 11.79
C PHE A 35 2.54 -1.65 10.53
N PRO A 36 2.81 -2.61 9.62
CA PRO A 36 1.95 -2.84 8.46
C PRO A 36 0.54 -3.28 8.84
N ILE A 37 0.39 -4.08 9.90
CA ILE A 37 -0.91 -4.52 10.40
C ILE A 37 -1.71 -3.33 10.97
N VAL A 38 -1.08 -2.50 11.80
CA VAL A 38 -1.71 -1.29 12.36
C VAL A 38 -2.08 -0.32 11.24
N LEU A 39 -1.22 -0.15 10.25
CA LEU A 39 -1.47 0.72 9.10
C LEU A 39 -2.62 0.18 8.25
N ALA A 40 -2.64 -1.13 7.97
CA ALA A 40 -3.75 -1.78 7.27
C ALA A 40 -5.07 -1.62 8.03
N LEU A 41 -5.05 -1.79 9.35
CA LEU A 41 -6.23 -1.62 10.20
C LEU A 41 -6.70 -0.16 10.21
N ALA A 42 -5.80 0.78 10.45
CA ALA A 42 -6.13 2.20 10.51
C ALA A 42 -6.71 2.71 9.19
N LEU A 43 -6.02 2.44 8.07
CA LEU A 43 -6.47 2.88 6.74
C LEU A 43 -7.68 2.06 6.27
N GLY A 44 -7.71 0.75 6.55
CA GLY A 44 -8.85 -0.11 6.22
C GLY A 44 -10.14 0.34 6.91
N LEU A 45 -10.06 0.78 8.17
CA LEU A 45 -11.21 1.33 8.89
C LEU A 45 -11.53 2.77 8.45
N ALA A 46 -10.51 3.60 8.22
CA ALA A 46 -10.71 4.99 7.81
C ALA A 46 -11.37 5.12 6.42
N PHE A 47 -11.01 4.22 5.50
CA PHE A 47 -11.54 4.17 4.13
C PHE A 47 -12.49 2.98 3.92
N GLN A 48 -13.05 2.46 5.01
CA GLN A 48 -14.12 1.48 4.91
C GLN A 48 -15.28 2.15 4.18
N THR A 49 -15.73 1.55 3.06
CA THR A 49 -16.97 1.94 2.41
C THR A 49 -18.07 1.65 3.42
N ARG A 50 -18.45 2.65 4.21
CA ARG A 50 -19.67 2.60 4.99
C ARG A 50 -20.77 2.47 3.96
N GLY A 51 -21.70 1.54 4.18
CA GLY A 51 -22.86 1.42 3.32
C GLY A 51 -23.49 2.79 3.08
N GLU A 52 -24.42 2.94 2.19
CA GLU A 52 -25.02 4.21 1.79
C GLU A 52 -25.24 5.15 3.00
N GLU A 53 -24.19 5.89 3.40
CA GLU A 53 -24.36 7.00 4.33
C GLU A 53 -25.18 8.04 3.57
N PRO A 54 -26.34 8.44 4.10
CA PRO A 54 -27.15 9.45 3.45
C PRO A 54 -26.33 10.74 3.32
N VAL A 55 -26.41 11.34 2.14
CA VAL A 55 -25.64 12.55 1.81
C VAL A 55 -26.25 13.73 2.57
N PRO A 56 -25.50 14.43 3.46
CA PRO A 56 -26.02 15.52 4.24
C PRO A 56 -26.27 16.75 3.36
N VAL A 57 -27.51 17.23 3.38
CA VAL A 57 -27.98 18.37 2.58
C VAL A 57 -28.71 19.35 3.51
N ALA A 58 -28.26 20.60 3.54
CA ALA A 58 -28.91 21.63 4.30
C ALA A 58 -29.98 22.36 3.46
N VAL A 59 -31.10 22.68 4.06
CA VAL A 59 -32.15 23.52 3.48
C VAL A 59 -32.18 24.83 4.26
N ARG A 60 -32.07 25.96 3.59
CA ARG A 60 -32.13 27.27 4.26
C ARG A 60 -33.51 27.49 4.86
N ASP A 61 -33.52 27.95 6.13
CA ASP A 61 -34.77 28.32 6.83
C ASP A 61 -35.36 29.61 6.21
N MET A 62 -36.36 29.41 5.35
CA MET A 62 -37.12 30.50 4.72
C MET A 62 -38.47 29.98 4.21
N PRO A 63 -39.41 30.85 3.83
CA PRO A 63 -40.67 30.42 3.24
C PRO A 63 -40.43 29.46 2.06
N GLY A 64 -41.05 28.27 2.12
CA GLY A 64 -40.85 27.22 1.13
C GLY A 64 -39.83 26.12 1.52
N ALA A 65 -39.22 26.20 2.71
CA ALA A 65 -38.27 25.16 3.18
C ALA A 65 -38.96 23.82 3.46
N ALA A 66 -40.13 23.82 4.08
CA ALA A 66 -40.84 22.61 4.47
C ALA A 66 -41.17 21.64 3.30
N PRO A 67 -41.73 22.07 2.16
CA PRO A 67 -41.97 21.19 1.04
C PRO A 67 -40.68 20.66 0.38
N VAL A 68 -39.60 21.46 0.37
CA VAL A 68 -38.27 21.03 -0.12
C VAL A 68 -37.71 19.96 0.80
N LEU A 69 -37.74 20.18 2.12
CA LEU A 69 -37.26 19.19 3.11
C LEU A 69 -38.02 17.86 2.96
N ALA A 70 -39.36 17.92 2.93
CA ALA A 70 -40.19 16.71 2.75
C ALA A 70 -39.87 15.95 1.44
N ALA A 71 -39.58 16.65 0.35
CA ALA A 71 -39.23 16.06 -0.93
C ALA A 71 -37.85 15.35 -0.86
N LEU A 72 -36.88 15.91 -0.18
CA LEU A 72 -35.56 15.36 0.01
C LEU A 72 -35.58 14.15 0.94
N GLU A 73 -36.33 14.18 2.04
CA GLU A 73 -36.50 13.07 2.96
C GLU A 73 -37.18 11.85 2.32
N GLN A 74 -38.14 12.08 1.41
CA GLN A 74 -38.84 11.02 0.69
C GLN A 74 -37.98 10.33 -0.40
N ALA A 75 -36.97 11.00 -0.89
CA ALA A 75 -36.15 10.49 -2.00
C ALA A 75 -35.20 9.34 -1.62
N GLY A 76 -34.89 9.17 -0.33
CA GLY A 76 -33.87 8.22 0.13
C GLY A 76 -32.45 8.62 -0.25
N GLY A 77 -31.48 8.15 0.51
CA GLY A 77 -30.05 8.46 0.26
C GLY A 77 -29.62 9.89 0.57
N LEU A 78 -30.50 10.75 1.09
CA LEU A 78 -30.24 12.11 1.52
C LEU A 78 -30.61 12.30 2.99
N GLU A 79 -29.76 12.96 3.76
CA GLU A 79 -30.03 13.43 5.11
C GLU A 79 -30.28 14.95 5.06
N ALA A 80 -31.54 15.34 4.97
CA ALA A 80 -31.92 16.73 4.84
C ALA A 80 -32.19 17.35 6.20
N PHE A 81 -31.67 18.56 6.44
CA PHE A 81 -31.92 19.34 7.67
C PHE A 81 -32.00 20.83 7.39
N VAL A 82 -32.64 21.57 8.29
CA VAL A 82 -32.82 23.03 8.15
C VAL A 82 -31.66 23.79 8.77
N THR A 83 -31.16 24.83 8.10
CA THR A 83 -30.11 25.72 8.60
C THR A 83 -30.57 27.20 8.57
N PRO A 84 -30.26 28.04 9.59
CA PRO A 84 -30.62 29.45 9.62
C PRO A 84 -29.91 30.31 8.57
N GLY A 85 -28.91 29.78 7.87
CA GLY A 85 -28.25 30.47 6.76
C GLY A 85 -27.00 31.27 7.11
N GLU A 86 -26.74 31.54 8.39
CA GLU A 86 -25.54 32.27 8.83
C GLU A 86 -24.27 31.43 8.74
N ASP A 87 -24.37 30.08 8.89
CA ASP A 87 -23.27 29.17 8.97
C ASP A 87 -23.05 28.34 7.69
N GLU A 88 -23.71 28.65 6.56
CA GLU A 88 -23.66 27.85 5.33
C GLU A 88 -22.24 27.61 4.81
N ALA A 89 -21.40 28.66 4.84
CA ALA A 89 -20.03 28.56 4.38
C ALA A 89 -19.17 27.63 5.27
N VAL A 90 -19.47 27.62 6.58
CA VAL A 90 -18.81 26.76 7.56
C VAL A 90 -19.27 25.32 7.36
N LEU A 91 -20.58 25.09 7.23
CA LEU A 91 -21.15 23.77 6.97
C LEU A 91 -20.57 23.12 5.69
N LEU A 92 -20.47 23.88 4.59
CA LEU A 92 -19.90 23.43 3.34
C LEU A 92 -18.40 23.18 3.46
N ARG A 93 -17.67 24.03 4.20
CA ARG A 93 -16.22 23.89 4.39
C ARG A 93 -15.89 22.67 5.26
N ASP A 94 -16.59 22.48 6.35
CA ASP A 94 -16.29 21.46 7.36
C ASP A 94 -16.95 20.09 7.01
N GLY A 95 -17.72 20.03 5.93
CA GLY A 95 -18.38 18.80 5.47
C GLY A 95 -19.66 18.44 6.23
N GLY A 96 -20.17 19.34 7.06
CA GLY A 96 -21.46 19.17 7.75
C GLY A 96 -22.66 19.17 6.81
N ALA A 97 -22.52 19.78 5.62
CA ALA A 97 -23.41 19.62 4.49
C ALA A 97 -22.59 19.63 3.19
N HIS A 98 -23.00 18.83 2.21
CA HIS A 98 -22.35 18.82 0.90
C HIS A 98 -23.02 19.79 -0.09
N LEU A 99 -24.26 20.19 0.22
CA LEU A 99 -25.03 21.15 -0.58
C LEU A 99 -26.02 21.88 0.31
N VAL A 100 -26.24 23.17 0.03
CA VAL A 100 -27.28 23.96 0.63
C VAL A 100 -28.32 24.30 -0.45
N VAL A 101 -29.58 23.93 -0.19
CA VAL A 101 -30.70 24.28 -1.03
C VAL A 101 -31.32 25.59 -0.48
N VAL A 102 -31.36 26.60 -1.32
CA VAL A 102 -32.12 27.83 -1.04
C VAL A 102 -33.47 27.71 -1.74
N PRO A 103 -34.56 27.54 -0.97
CA PRO A 103 -35.91 27.42 -1.54
C PRO A 103 -36.24 28.61 -2.44
N GLY A 104 -36.92 28.36 -3.55
CA GLY A 104 -37.29 29.34 -4.54
C GLY A 104 -37.94 28.70 -5.77
N SER A 105 -38.36 29.49 -6.72
CA SER A 105 -38.91 29.01 -7.99
C SER A 105 -38.15 29.71 -9.15
N PRO A 106 -37.10 29.13 -9.68
CA PRO A 106 -36.47 27.83 -9.35
C PRO A 106 -35.66 27.85 -8.03
N PRO A 107 -35.37 26.67 -7.42
CA PRO A 107 -34.50 26.57 -6.25
C PRO A 107 -33.05 26.91 -6.64
N THR A 108 -32.28 27.46 -5.70
CA THR A 108 -30.86 27.76 -5.89
C THR A 108 -30.00 26.82 -5.08
N TYR A 109 -28.95 26.22 -5.70
CA TYR A 109 -28.02 25.32 -5.04
C TYR A 109 -26.69 26.02 -4.75
N ARG A 110 -26.26 25.96 -3.50
CA ARG A 110 -24.94 26.44 -3.07
C ARG A 110 -24.08 25.20 -2.69
N TYR A 111 -22.98 25.01 -3.37
CA TYR A 111 -22.09 23.87 -3.15
C TYR A 111 -20.68 24.20 -3.61
N ASP A 112 -19.70 23.46 -3.10
CA ASP A 112 -18.32 23.54 -3.54
C ASP A 112 -18.09 22.62 -4.74
N ALA A 113 -17.92 23.20 -5.93
CA ALA A 113 -17.71 22.43 -7.16
C ALA A 113 -16.36 21.68 -7.21
N ALA A 114 -15.41 21.99 -6.32
CA ALA A 114 -14.15 21.27 -6.23
C ALA A 114 -14.29 19.89 -5.53
N ARG A 115 -15.38 19.71 -4.77
CA ARG A 115 -15.63 18.48 -4.00
C ARG A 115 -16.51 17.50 -4.79
N PRO A 116 -16.08 16.24 -4.98
CA PRO A 116 -16.87 15.19 -5.65
C PRO A 116 -18.20 14.92 -4.94
N GLU A 117 -18.21 14.91 -3.60
CA GLU A 117 -19.39 14.68 -2.76
C GLU A 117 -20.45 15.74 -2.98
N SER A 118 -20.03 17.01 -3.13
CA SER A 118 -20.94 18.12 -3.40
C SER A 118 -21.57 18.05 -4.79
N ARG A 119 -20.83 17.53 -5.78
CA ARG A 119 -21.38 17.27 -7.11
C ARG A 119 -22.40 16.14 -7.10
N LEU A 120 -22.12 15.06 -6.35
CA LEU A 120 -23.06 13.97 -6.14
C LEU A 120 -24.33 14.46 -5.44
N ALA A 121 -24.19 15.22 -4.34
CA ALA A 121 -25.30 15.83 -3.62
C ALA A 121 -26.21 16.63 -4.56
N ARG A 122 -25.62 17.43 -5.46
CA ARG A 122 -26.37 18.21 -6.44
C ARG A 122 -27.21 17.32 -7.36
N VAL A 123 -26.66 16.24 -7.90
CA VAL A 123 -27.38 15.35 -8.81
C VAL A 123 -28.54 14.64 -8.08
N LEU A 124 -28.29 14.19 -6.85
CA LEU A 124 -29.32 13.53 -6.03
C LEU A 124 -30.46 14.48 -5.66
N VAL A 125 -30.13 15.72 -5.21
CA VAL A 125 -31.12 16.75 -4.87
C VAL A 125 -31.94 17.17 -6.09
N ASP A 126 -31.29 17.36 -7.23
CA ASP A 126 -31.99 17.71 -8.47
C ASP A 126 -32.98 16.61 -8.89
N GLY A 127 -32.56 15.33 -8.81
CA GLY A 127 -33.42 14.17 -9.04
C GLY A 127 -34.60 14.08 -8.07
N ALA A 128 -34.35 14.33 -6.77
CA ALA A 128 -35.37 14.30 -5.72
C ALA A 128 -36.43 15.37 -5.95
N LEU A 129 -36.01 16.62 -6.19
CA LEU A 129 -36.93 17.73 -6.42
C LEU A 129 -37.67 17.61 -7.76
N ALA A 130 -37.02 17.15 -8.80
CA ALA A 130 -37.70 16.86 -10.08
C ALA A 130 -38.77 15.75 -9.91
N GLY A 131 -38.44 14.68 -9.17
CA GLY A 131 -39.39 13.61 -8.81
C GLY A 131 -40.61 14.13 -8.03
N ALA A 132 -40.39 14.98 -7.04
CA ALA A 132 -41.46 15.64 -6.26
C ALA A 132 -42.33 16.59 -7.12
N ALA A 133 -41.72 17.22 -8.13
CA ALA A 133 -42.45 18.03 -9.10
C ALA A 133 -43.21 17.20 -10.17
N GLY A 134 -43.24 15.87 -10.06
CA GLY A 134 -43.90 14.97 -11.00
C GLY A 134 -43.11 14.61 -12.26
N HIS A 135 -41.88 15.08 -12.36
CA HIS A 135 -40.98 14.73 -13.49
C HIS A 135 -40.34 13.37 -13.23
N ARG A 136 -41.01 12.30 -13.67
CA ARG A 136 -40.46 10.94 -13.58
C ARG A 136 -39.79 10.58 -14.90
N PRO A 137 -38.62 9.91 -14.89
CA PRO A 137 -38.00 9.41 -16.12
C PRO A 137 -38.97 8.40 -16.80
N PRO A 138 -39.02 8.39 -18.15
CA PRO A 138 -39.92 7.53 -18.91
C PRO A 138 -39.54 6.03 -18.83
N TRP A 139 -38.50 5.69 -18.12
CA TRP A 139 -38.02 4.33 -17.90
C TRP A 139 -37.70 4.07 -16.42
N THR A 140 -37.83 2.82 -16.02
CA THR A 140 -37.30 2.30 -14.73
C THR A 140 -36.04 1.52 -15.03
N ALA A 141 -34.91 1.97 -14.47
CA ALA A 141 -33.65 1.23 -14.55
C ALA A 141 -33.71 -0.03 -13.66
N ARG A 142 -33.26 -1.15 -14.19
CA ARG A 142 -32.98 -2.34 -13.38
C ARG A 142 -31.55 -2.17 -12.84
N THR A 143 -31.41 -2.11 -11.52
CA THR A 143 -30.10 -2.03 -10.86
C THR A 143 -29.61 -3.44 -10.56
N GLU A 144 -28.40 -3.74 -11.01
CA GLU A 144 -27.69 -4.96 -10.69
C GLU A 144 -26.39 -4.56 -10.00
N GLU A 145 -26.26 -4.90 -8.73
CA GLU A 145 -25.03 -4.65 -7.98
C GLU A 145 -23.99 -5.71 -8.32
N VAL A 146 -22.88 -5.29 -8.89
CA VAL A 146 -21.77 -6.16 -9.20
C VAL A 146 -20.66 -5.96 -8.15
N ALA A 147 -20.57 -6.90 -7.21
CA ALA A 147 -19.46 -6.94 -6.26
C ALA A 147 -18.18 -7.47 -6.96
N THR A 148 -17.33 -6.58 -7.40
CA THR A 148 -16.07 -6.97 -8.04
C THR A 148 -14.98 -7.13 -6.96
N PRO A 149 -14.32 -8.30 -6.85
CA PRO A 149 -13.16 -8.44 -5.98
C PRO A 149 -12.10 -7.39 -6.30
N GLY A 150 -11.57 -6.71 -5.28
CA GLY A 150 -10.58 -5.65 -5.49
C GLY A 150 -11.14 -4.23 -5.60
N SER A 151 -12.47 -4.04 -5.51
CA SER A 151 -13.11 -2.71 -5.58
C SER A 151 -12.95 -1.88 -4.31
N ARG A 152 -12.76 -2.52 -3.15
CA ARG A 152 -12.58 -1.81 -1.88
C ARG A 152 -11.18 -1.24 -1.75
N TYR A 153 -11.05 -0.08 -1.08
CA TYR A 153 -9.74 0.52 -0.83
C TYR A 153 -8.76 -0.45 -0.14
N ILE A 154 -9.25 -1.27 0.80
CA ILE A 154 -8.42 -2.24 1.50
C ILE A 154 -7.86 -3.33 0.58
N ASP A 155 -8.64 -3.80 -0.39
CA ASP A 155 -8.19 -4.79 -1.37
C ASP A 155 -7.03 -4.24 -2.21
N TRP A 156 -7.10 -2.95 -2.55
CA TRP A 156 -6.06 -2.23 -3.28
C TRP A 156 -4.84 -1.93 -2.41
N LEU A 157 -5.04 -1.64 -1.11
CA LEU A 157 -4.00 -1.27 -0.15
C LEU A 157 -3.09 -2.45 0.22
N ILE A 158 -3.65 -3.65 0.45
CA ILE A 158 -2.89 -4.81 0.92
C ILE A 158 -1.70 -5.17 0.02
N PRO A 159 -1.84 -5.30 -1.33
CA PRO A 159 -0.69 -5.50 -2.21
C PRO A 159 0.35 -4.37 -2.13
N GLY A 160 -0.10 -3.13 -1.93
CA GLY A 160 0.77 -1.97 -1.70
C GLY A 160 1.62 -2.12 -0.44
N LEU A 161 1.00 -2.51 0.68
CA LEU A 161 1.69 -2.76 1.95
C LEU A 161 2.65 -3.95 1.86
N LEU A 162 2.27 -5.02 1.14
CA LEU A 162 3.17 -6.14 0.85
C LEU A 162 4.41 -5.67 0.08
N GLY A 163 4.22 -4.89 -0.98
CA GLY A 163 5.32 -4.33 -1.77
C GLY A 163 6.23 -3.44 -0.94
N MET A 164 5.65 -2.55 -0.13
CA MET A 164 6.38 -1.69 0.80
C MET A 164 7.20 -2.51 1.81
N ASN A 165 6.61 -3.58 2.34
CA ASN A 165 7.27 -4.47 3.29
C ASN A 165 8.43 -5.24 2.65
N VAL A 166 8.23 -5.81 1.45
CA VAL A 166 9.28 -6.48 0.66
C VAL A 166 10.46 -5.53 0.40
N MET A 167 10.19 -4.29 -0.03
CA MET A 167 11.21 -3.28 -0.26
C MET A 167 11.97 -2.95 1.03
N GLY A 168 11.24 -2.54 2.09
CA GLY A 168 11.84 -2.13 3.35
C GLY A 168 12.70 -3.24 3.94
N SER A 169 12.10 -4.41 4.08
CA SER A 169 12.75 -5.54 4.69
C SER A 169 13.97 -6.02 3.91
N SER A 170 13.94 -5.99 2.58
CA SER A 170 15.08 -6.41 1.75
C SER A 170 16.22 -5.39 1.75
N MET A 171 15.91 -4.09 1.64
CA MET A 171 16.93 -3.04 1.67
C MET A 171 17.60 -2.93 3.02
N TRP A 172 16.82 -2.83 4.11
CA TRP A 172 17.36 -2.74 5.48
C TRP A 172 18.04 -4.04 5.90
N GLY A 173 17.45 -5.20 5.62
CA GLY A 173 18.02 -6.49 6.00
C GLY A 173 19.39 -6.75 5.39
N ILE A 174 19.60 -6.43 4.11
CA ILE A 174 20.85 -6.69 3.41
C ILE A 174 21.81 -5.50 3.53
N GLY A 175 21.39 -4.31 3.11
CA GLY A 175 22.28 -3.16 3.03
C GLY A 175 22.74 -2.64 4.39
N PHE A 176 21.81 -2.42 5.31
CA PHE A 176 22.12 -2.02 6.68
C PHE A 176 22.90 -3.11 7.42
N GLY A 177 22.50 -4.38 7.27
CA GLY A 177 23.19 -5.51 7.86
C GLY A 177 24.67 -5.61 7.47
N ILE A 178 25.02 -5.26 6.23
CA ILE A 178 26.42 -5.22 5.76
C ILE A 178 27.20 -4.09 6.44
N VAL A 179 26.60 -2.88 6.53
CA VAL A 179 27.27 -1.74 7.15
C VAL A 179 27.48 -2.00 8.65
N VAL A 180 26.49 -2.55 9.35
CA VAL A 180 26.63 -2.96 10.76
C VAL A 180 27.70 -4.03 10.93
N ALA A 181 27.73 -5.04 10.07
CA ALA A 181 28.76 -6.07 10.11
C ALA A 181 30.17 -5.50 9.88
N ARG A 182 30.28 -4.48 9.02
CA ARG A 182 31.53 -3.76 8.77
C ARG A 182 31.95 -2.91 9.96
N SER A 183 31.05 -2.08 10.51
CA SER A 183 31.33 -1.18 11.64
C SER A 183 31.73 -1.95 12.91
N ARG A 184 31.10 -3.09 13.16
CA ARG A 184 31.42 -4.00 14.27
C ARG A 184 32.64 -4.90 13.99
N LYS A 185 33.36 -4.69 12.88
CA LYS A 185 34.52 -5.50 12.44
C LYS A 185 34.22 -7.02 12.31
N LEU A 186 32.94 -7.40 12.18
CA LEU A 186 32.52 -8.79 12.07
C LEU A 186 33.09 -9.43 10.80
N LEU A 187 33.14 -8.69 9.69
CA LEU A 187 33.73 -9.16 8.43
C LEU A 187 35.19 -9.55 8.59
N LYS A 188 35.99 -8.77 9.34
CA LYS A 188 37.40 -9.06 9.61
C LYS A 188 37.56 -10.32 10.48
N ARG A 189 36.73 -10.49 11.50
CA ARG A 189 36.75 -11.69 12.35
C ARG A 189 36.36 -12.95 11.57
N MET A 190 35.45 -12.83 10.63
CA MET A 190 35.01 -13.96 9.80
C MET A 190 36.06 -14.40 8.77
N ILE A 191 36.86 -13.46 8.24
CA ILE A 191 37.99 -13.79 7.36
C ILE A 191 39.06 -14.63 8.12
N ALA A 192 39.15 -14.46 9.44
CA ALA A 192 40.06 -15.24 10.29
C ALA A 192 39.55 -16.64 10.61
N THR A 193 38.31 -16.99 10.23
CA THR A 193 37.77 -18.35 10.39
C THR A 193 37.87 -19.13 9.07
N PRO A 194 37.93 -20.50 9.10
CA PRO A 194 38.00 -21.34 7.90
C PRO A 194 36.69 -21.32 7.08
N MET A 195 35.76 -20.40 7.34
CA MET A 195 34.45 -20.32 6.70
C MET A 195 34.54 -19.65 5.32
N ARG A 196 33.84 -20.23 4.33
CA ARG A 196 33.73 -19.63 2.99
C ARG A 196 32.90 -18.36 3.02
N ARG A 197 33.39 -17.28 2.40
CA ARG A 197 32.68 -15.96 2.30
C ARG A 197 31.29 -16.10 1.68
N SER A 198 31.13 -17.05 0.74
CA SER A 198 29.83 -17.37 0.13
C SER A 198 28.79 -17.86 1.13
N HIS A 199 29.18 -18.66 2.14
CA HIS A 199 28.27 -19.15 3.17
C HIS A 199 27.70 -18.01 4.02
N PHE A 200 28.51 -16.98 4.30
CA PHE A 200 28.04 -15.78 5.01
C PHE A 200 27.01 -15.00 4.20
N LEU A 201 27.31 -14.69 2.92
CA LEU A 201 26.38 -13.96 2.06
C LEU A 201 25.10 -14.77 1.81
N ALA A 202 25.23 -16.07 1.54
CA ALA A 202 24.09 -16.95 1.39
C ALA A 202 23.22 -17.02 2.65
N SER A 203 23.83 -17.08 3.85
CA SER A 203 23.07 -17.05 5.11
C SER A 203 22.30 -15.76 5.32
N LEU A 204 22.83 -14.63 4.85
CA LEU A 204 22.17 -13.33 4.87
C LEU A 204 20.90 -13.34 4.01
N VAL A 205 21.04 -13.81 2.78
CA VAL A 205 19.92 -13.90 1.83
C VAL A 205 18.87 -14.91 2.31
N LEU A 206 19.29 -16.14 2.69
CA LEU A 206 18.38 -17.19 3.14
C LEU A 206 17.61 -16.81 4.40
N SER A 207 18.29 -16.22 5.41
CA SER A 207 17.59 -15.75 6.61
C SER A 207 16.58 -14.67 6.27
N ARG A 208 16.89 -13.80 5.31
CA ARG A 208 15.98 -12.74 4.88
C ARG A 208 14.78 -13.28 4.13
N LEU A 209 14.97 -14.21 3.21
CA LEU A 209 13.88 -14.87 2.49
C LEU A 209 12.96 -15.64 3.43
N ALA A 210 13.50 -16.35 4.41
CA ALA A 210 12.69 -17.02 5.43
C ALA A 210 11.87 -16.02 6.24
N PHE A 211 12.45 -14.88 6.60
CA PHE A 211 11.74 -13.81 7.32
C PHE A 211 10.65 -13.20 6.46
N LEU A 212 10.95 -12.88 5.21
CA LEU A 212 10.00 -12.36 4.24
C LEU A 212 8.79 -13.28 4.05
N ALA A 213 9.01 -14.59 3.99
CA ALA A 213 7.91 -15.55 3.88
C ALA A 213 6.97 -15.47 5.10
N VAL A 214 7.52 -15.35 6.32
CA VAL A 214 6.72 -15.18 7.54
C VAL A 214 6.00 -13.84 7.54
N GLU A 215 6.65 -12.75 7.14
CA GLU A 215 6.07 -11.41 7.03
C GLU A 215 4.86 -11.40 6.07
N MET A 216 5.06 -11.95 4.88
CA MET A 216 3.99 -12.03 3.87
C MET A 216 2.82 -12.88 4.34
N LEU A 217 3.09 -14.06 4.90
CA LEU A 217 2.05 -14.94 5.42
C LEU A 217 1.27 -14.29 6.55
N ALA A 218 1.94 -13.57 7.46
CA ALA A 218 1.29 -12.87 8.56
C ALA A 218 0.35 -11.77 8.05
N LEU A 219 0.81 -10.94 7.12
CA LEU A 219 -0.01 -9.87 6.57
C LEU A 219 -1.16 -10.40 5.71
N LEU A 220 -0.93 -11.43 4.88
CA LEU A 220 -1.99 -12.08 4.09
C LEU A 220 -3.02 -12.75 4.98
N ALA A 221 -2.61 -13.48 6.02
CA ALA A 221 -3.51 -14.12 6.96
C ALA A 221 -4.35 -13.08 7.71
N PHE A 222 -3.74 -11.98 8.15
CA PHE A 222 -4.44 -10.86 8.78
C PHE A 222 -5.46 -10.24 7.83
N ALA A 223 -5.06 -9.94 6.58
CA ALA A 223 -5.93 -9.34 5.58
C ALA A 223 -7.13 -10.25 5.22
N ALA A 224 -6.89 -11.55 5.12
CA ALA A 224 -7.94 -12.53 4.86
C ALA A 224 -8.90 -12.67 6.05
N TRP A 225 -8.37 -12.71 7.27
CA TRP A 225 -9.18 -12.93 8.46
C TRP A 225 -9.99 -11.69 8.89
N VAL A 226 -9.40 -10.51 8.84
CA VAL A 226 -10.03 -9.27 9.32
C VAL A 226 -10.88 -8.61 8.25
N PHE A 227 -10.39 -8.56 7.01
CA PHE A 227 -11.04 -7.82 5.92
C PHE A 227 -11.63 -8.72 4.83
N GLY A 228 -11.40 -10.03 4.89
CA GLY A 228 -11.83 -10.97 3.84
C GLY A 228 -11.13 -10.73 2.51
N VAL A 229 -9.92 -10.14 2.51
CA VAL A 229 -9.15 -9.91 1.28
C VAL A 229 -8.60 -11.25 0.79
N GLY A 230 -9.09 -11.68 -0.38
CA GLY A 230 -8.66 -12.93 -1.03
C GLY A 230 -7.43 -12.75 -1.91
N ASN A 231 -6.80 -13.87 -2.24
CA ASN A 231 -5.82 -13.96 -3.31
C ASN A 231 -6.45 -14.76 -4.46
N GLN A 232 -6.75 -14.11 -5.58
CA GLN A 232 -7.37 -14.74 -6.75
C GLN A 232 -6.36 -15.59 -7.54
N GLY A 233 -5.06 -15.23 -7.43
CA GLY A 233 -3.97 -15.96 -8.08
C GLY A 233 -3.38 -17.07 -7.21
N GLY A 234 -2.47 -17.82 -7.79
CA GLY A 234 -1.77 -18.89 -7.07
C GLY A 234 -0.74 -18.35 -6.07
N LEU A 235 -0.64 -18.98 -4.89
CA LEU A 235 0.40 -18.66 -3.89
C LEU A 235 1.83 -18.78 -4.47
N ALA A 236 2.04 -19.70 -5.41
CA ALA A 236 3.33 -19.86 -6.08
C ALA A 236 3.69 -18.64 -6.95
N ALA A 237 2.72 -18.07 -7.67
CA ALA A 237 2.93 -16.85 -8.45
C ALA A 237 3.23 -15.67 -7.53
N LEU A 238 2.47 -15.52 -6.45
CA LEU A 238 2.69 -14.48 -5.46
C LEU A 238 4.09 -14.58 -4.81
N ALA A 239 4.50 -15.80 -4.44
CA ALA A 239 5.82 -16.06 -3.88
C ALA A 239 6.95 -15.75 -4.89
N ALA A 240 6.76 -16.06 -6.18
CA ALA A 240 7.72 -15.76 -7.23
C ALA A 240 7.87 -14.26 -7.46
N VAL A 241 6.77 -13.50 -7.48
CA VAL A 241 6.79 -12.03 -7.57
C VAL A 241 7.50 -11.42 -6.37
N ALA A 242 7.15 -11.86 -5.15
CA ALA A 242 7.79 -11.38 -3.93
C ALA A 242 9.29 -11.70 -3.87
N LEU A 243 9.69 -12.90 -4.30
CA LEU A 243 11.09 -13.30 -4.39
C LEU A 243 11.86 -12.42 -5.38
N THR A 244 11.30 -12.17 -6.56
CA THR A 244 11.92 -11.31 -7.57
C THR A 244 12.06 -9.87 -7.03
N GLY A 245 11.04 -9.35 -6.36
CA GLY A 245 11.10 -8.06 -5.68
C GLY A 245 12.15 -8.02 -4.58
N ALA A 246 12.21 -9.06 -3.73
CA ALA A 246 13.19 -9.15 -2.66
C ALA A 246 14.64 -9.19 -3.20
N LEU A 247 14.88 -9.87 -4.30
CA LEU A 247 16.18 -9.90 -4.97
C LEU A 247 16.53 -8.54 -5.58
N ALA A 248 15.57 -7.88 -6.22
CA ALA A 248 15.76 -6.55 -6.77
C ALA A 248 16.14 -5.53 -5.69
N PHE A 249 15.33 -5.42 -4.64
CA PHE A 249 15.58 -4.52 -3.52
C PHE A 249 16.79 -4.93 -2.67
N GLY A 250 17.06 -6.22 -2.58
CA GLY A 250 18.28 -6.74 -1.98
C GLY A 250 19.54 -6.28 -2.73
N GLY A 251 19.50 -6.25 -4.06
CA GLY A 251 20.55 -5.70 -4.91
C GLY A 251 20.76 -4.20 -4.69
N ILE A 252 19.66 -3.43 -4.62
CA ILE A 252 19.68 -1.98 -4.32
C ILE A 252 20.23 -1.75 -2.91
N GLY A 253 19.79 -2.52 -1.91
CA GLY A 253 20.31 -2.48 -0.55
C GLY A 253 21.80 -2.80 -0.48
N LEU A 254 22.26 -3.82 -1.21
CA LEU A 254 23.67 -4.15 -1.31
C LEU A 254 24.50 -3.00 -1.91
N LEU A 255 23.97 -2.36 -2.97
CA LEU A 255 24.63 -1.24 -3.62
C LEU A 255 24.76 -0.04 -2.66
N THR A 256 23.71 0.33 -1.95
CA THR A 256 23.72 1.40 -0.95
C THR A 256 24.68 1.10 0.20
N GLY A 257 24.62 -0.13 0.74
CA GLY A 257 25.50 -0.60 1.81
C GLY A 257 26.97 -0.72 1.39
N SER A 258 27.26 -0.90 0.10
CA SER A 258 28.63 -1.01 -0.40
C SER A 258 29.42 0.31 -0.29
N ARG A 259 28.75 1.45 -0.42
CA ARG A 259 29.35 2.81 -0.38
C ARG A 259 29.32 3.45 1.00
N ALA A 260 28.32 3.18 1.79
CA ALA A 260 28.16 3.80 3.10
C ALA A 260 29.26 3.35 4.08
N ARG A 261 29.84 4.30 4.80
CA ARG A 261 30.88 4.05 5.80
C ARG A 261 30.33 4.02 7.23
N THR A 262 29.21 4.70 7.46
CA THR A 262 28.58 4.84 8.78
C THR A 262 27.14 4.33 8.74
N ILE A 263 26.61 4.00 9.89
CA ILE A 263 25.22 3.54 10.06
C ILE A 263 24.25 4.68 9.70
N GLU A 264 24.55 5.90 10.12
CA GLU A 264 23.77 7.11 9.83
C GLU A 264 23.74 7.39 8.33
N GLY A 265 24.88 7.23 7.66
CA GLY A 265 25.02 7.45 6.22
C GLY A 265 24.17 6.47 5.40
N VAL A 266 24.20 5.17 5.74
CA VAL A 266 23.35 4.20 5.04
C VAL A 266 21.87 4.43 5.30
N SER A 267 21.51 4.77 6.54
CA SER A 267 20.11 5.08 6.92
C SER A 267 19.60 6.29 6.15
N GLY A 268 20.40 7.35 6.04
CA GLY A 268 20.03 8.55 5.27
C GLY A 268 19.81 8.24 3.78
N ILE A 269 20.72 7.50 3.15
CA ILE A 269 20.59 7.11 1.73
C ILE A 269 19.34 6.23 1.52
N MET A 270 19.12 5.24 2.39
CA MET A 270 17.94 4.36 2.28
C MET A 270 16.65 5.12 2.42
N ASN A 271 16.52 5.97 3.43
CA ASN A 271 15.32 6.79 3.61
C ASN A 271 15.09 7.73 2.43
N PHE A 272 16.15 8.35 1.90
CA PHE A 272 16.07 9.22 0.72
C PHE A 272 15.56 8.47 -0.52
N MET A 273 15.94 7.21 -0.70
CA MET A 273 15.46 6.39 -1.82
C MET A 273 14.06 5.83 -1.58
N MET A 274 13.76 5.40 -0.35
CA MET A 274 12.49 4.73 -0.03
C MET A 274 11.32 5.71 0.04
N LEU A 275 11.50 6.89 0.61
CA LEU A 275 10.42 7.85 0.83
C LEU A 275 9.72 8.29 -0.47
N PRO A 276 10.44 8.71 -1.54
CA PRO A 276 9.80 9.01 -2.81
C PRO A 276 9.07 7.81 -3.42
N MET A 277 9.63 6.59 -3.28
CA MET A 277 8.98 5.38 -3.78
C MET A 277 7.68 5.10 -3.03
N TRP A 278 7.62 5.26 -1.71
CA TRP A 278 6.38 5.08 -0.93
C TRP A 278 5.27 6.02 -1.39
N ILE A 279 5.63 7.27 -1.68
CA ILE A 279 4.65 8.29 -2.08
C ILE A 279 4.18 8.05 -3.53
N CYS A 280 5.13 7.81 -4.45
CA CYS A 280 4.83 7.80 -5.88
C CYS A 280 4.38 6.43 -6.42
N SER A 281 4.82 5.31 -5.80
CA SER A 281 4.67 3.98 -6.41
C SER A 281 3.30 3.33 -6.22
N GLY A 282 2.29 4.08 -5.85
CA GLY A 282 0.94 3.52 -5.77
C GLY A 282 0.66 2.72 -4.49
N VAL A 283 1.46 2.89 -3.42
CA VAL A 283 1.18 2.23 -2.12
C VAL A 283 -0.13 2.72 -1.54
N PHE A 284 -0.29 4.04 -1.42
CA PHE A 284 -1.43 4.70 -0.78
C PHE A 284 -2.38 5.36 -1.77
N PHE A 285 -1.88 5.80 -2.91
CA PHE A 285 -2.63 6.52 -3.94
C PHE A 285 -2.36 5.93 -5.30
N ALA A 286 -3.37 5.89 -6.16
CA ALA A 286 -3.20 5.39 -7.53
C ALA A 286 -2.21 6.25 -8.31
N VAL A 287 -1.38 5.62 -9.13
CA VAL A 287 -0.41 6.31 -10.01
C VAL A 287 -1.11 7.29 -10.96
N THR A 288 -2.35 7.01 -11.32
CA THR A 288 -3.20 7.87 -12.15
C THR A 288 -3.54 9.22 -11.53
N ASN A 289 -3.37 9.38 -10.21
CA ASN A 289 -3.57 10.67 -9.53
C ASN A 289 -2.42 11.67 -9.78
N PHE A 290 -1.30 11.19 -10.33
CA PHE A 290 -0.17 12.05 -10.68
C PHE A 290 -0.32 12.60 -12.11
N PRO A 291 0.29 13.77 -12.42
CA PRO A 291 0.28 14.33 -13.75
C PRO A 291 0.80 13.32 -14.80
N GLU A 292 0.16 13.28 -15.97
CA GLU A 292 0.48 12.31 -17.03
C GLU A 292 1.96 12.31 -17.43
N ALA A 293 2.61 13.47 -17.43
CA ALA A 293 4.02 13.60 -17.75
C ALA A 293 4.96 12.84 -16.80
N VAL A 294 4.54 12.60 -15.54
CA VAL A 294 5.36 11.95 -14.51
C VAL A 294 5.08 10.44 -14.43
N GLN A 295 3.90 9.99 -14.85
CA GLN A 295 3.48 8.59 -14.75
C GLN A 295 4.45 7.59 -15.41
N PRO A 296 5.04 7.84 -16.60
CA PRO A 296 5.99 6.91 -17.21
C PRO A 296 7.23 6.67 -16.35
N PHE A 297 7.71 7.71 -15.66
CA PHE A 297 8.85 7.58 -14.74
C PHE A 297 8.48 6.81 -13.47
N ILE A 298 7.28 7.02 -12.95
CA ILE A 298 6.76 6.29 -11.79
C ILE A 298 6.66 4.79 -12.10
N ARG A 299 6.18 4.43 -13.29
CA ARG A 299 6.05 3.02 -13.72
C ARG A 299 7.39 2.30 -13.86
N LEU A 300 8.49 3.02 -14.06
CA LEU A 300 9.83 2.45 -14.08
C LEU A 300 10.43 2.23 -12.69
N LEU A 301 9.80 2.76 -11.64
CA LEU A 301 10.26 2.53 -10.27
C LEU A 301 10.08 1.05 -9.88
N PRO A 302 11.07 0.45 -9.21
CA PRO A 302 11.00 -0.96 -8.86
C PRO A 302 9.86 -1.26 -7.88
N LEU A 303 9.48 -0.31 -7.02
CA LEU A 303 8.36 -0.49 -6.11
C LEU A 303 7.02 -0.49 -6.85
N THR A 304 6.85 0.38 -7.86
CA THR A 304 5.66 0.39 -8.71
C THR A 304 5.49 -0.94 -9.42
N ALA A 305 6.55 -1.41 -10.09
CA ALA A 305 6.52 -2.69 -10.77
C ALA A 305 6.19 -3.86 -9.81
N LEU A 306 6.75 -3.84 -8.59
CA LEU A 306 6.43 -4.87 -7.59
C LEU A 306 4.96 -4.83 -7.18
N ILE A 307 4.43 -3.65 -6.89
CA ILE A 307 3.04 -3.49 -6.44
C ILE A 307 2.06 -3.85 -7.56
N ASP A 308 2.33 -3.44 -8.79
CA ASP A 308 1.47 -3.76 -9.94
C ASP A 308 1.48 -5.26 -10.22
N ALA A 309 2.64 -5.94 -10.14
CA ALA A 309 2.71 -7.38 -10.23
C ALA A 309 1.95 -8.10 -9.08
N LEU A 310 2.07 -7.61 -7.85
CA LEU A 310 1.32 -8.17 -6.71
C LEU A 310 -0.19 -7.98 -6.89
N ARG A 311 -0.63 -6.83 -7.40
CA ARG A 311 -2.05 -6.57 -7.72
C ARG A 311 -2.55 -7.46 -8.85
N GLY A 312 -1.79 -7.58 -9.95
CA GLY A 312 -2.12 -8.46 -11.05
C GLY A 312 -2.39 -9.89 -10.58
N VAL A 313 -1.51 -10.42 -9.74
CA VAL A 313 -1.68 -11.77 -9.18
C VAL A 313 -2.81 -11.81 -8.16
N MET A 314 -2.85 -10.90 -7.17
CA MET A 314 -3.80 -11.01 -6.06
C MET A 314 -5.23 -10.65 -6.44
N LEU A 315 -5.43 -9.59 -7.22
CA LEU A 315 -6.75 -9.04 -7.52
C LEU A 315 -7.31 -9.57 -8.85
N ASN A 316 -6.44 -9.65 -9.88
CA ASN A 316 -6.87 -10.06 -11.21
C ASN A 316 -6.68 -11.57 -11.47
N GLY A 317 -5.99 -12.29 -10.56
CA GLY A 317 -5.69 -13.71 -10.75
C GLY A 317 -4.70 -14.01 -11.87
N GLU A 318 -3.88 -13.02 -12.24
CA GLU A 318 -2.95 -13.16 -13.35
C GLU A 318 -1.87 -14.21 -13.07
N ALA A 319 -1.53 -14.97 -14.09
CA ALA A 319 -0.38 -15.86 -14.06
C ALA A 319 0.93 -15.04 -14.20
N LEU A 320 2.08 -15.65 -13.89
CA LEU A 320 3.39 -14.99 -14.01
C LEU A 320 3.67 -14.41 -15.40
N ALA A 321 3.09 -14.98 -16.44
CA ALA A 321 3.21 -14.45 -17.80
C ALA A 321 2.47 -13.12 -17.97
N GLY A 322 1.34 -12.91 -17.28
CA GLY A 322 0.58 -11.66 -17.32
C GLY A 322 1.34 -10.48 -16.71
N VAL A 323 2.12 -10.74 -15.67
CA VAL A 323 2.96 -9.74 -14.97
C VAL A 323 4.43 -9.75 -15.44
N GLY A 324 4.66 -10.22 -16.67
CA GLY A 324 6.03 -10.41 -17.21
C GLY A 324 6.79 -9.11 -17.40
N ALA A 325 6.12 -8.01 -17.72
CA ALA A 325 6.73 -6.69 -17.90
C ALA A 325 7.26 -6.16 -16.56
N GLU A 326 6.48 -6.25 -15.51
CA GLU A 326 6.83 -5.84 -14.15
C GLU A 326 8.00 -6.68 -13.60
N LEU A 327 7.96 -7.98 -13.82
CA LEU A 327 9.07 -8.89 -13.48
C LEU A 327 10.34 -8.54 -14.28
N GLY A 328 10.20 -8.11 -15.53
CA GLY A 328 11.30 -7.60 -16.35
C GLY A 328 11.95 -6.35 -15.74
N VAL A 329 11.15 -5.38 -15.32
CA VAL A 329 11.62 -4.16 -14.64
C VAL A 329 12.35 -4.52 -13.35
N LEU A 330 11.76 -5.37 -12.49
CA LEU A 330 12.36 -5.82 -11.24
C LEU A 330 13.70 -6.53 -11.47
N THR A 331 13.74 -7.44 -12.44
CA THR A 331 14.95 -8.19 -12.79
C THR A 331 16.05 -7.26 -13.29
N ALA A 332 15.71 -6.27 -14.12
CA ALA A 332 16.65 -5.28 -14.61
C ALA A 332 17.24 -4.44 -13.46
N TRP A 333 16.40 -3.93 -12.54
CA TRP A 333 16.86 -3.21 -11.36
C TRP A 333 17.77 -4.06 -10.47
N GLY A 334 17.39 -5.32 -10.23
CA GLY A 334 18.18 -6.28 -9.45
C GLY A 334 19.54 -6.54 -10.08
N ALA A 335 19.56 -6.87 -11.37
CA ALA A 335 20.78 -7.20 -12.11
C ALA A 335 21.75 -6.00 -12.17
N VAL A 336 21.25 -4.82 -12.52
CA VAL A 336 22.06 -3.58 -12.59
C VAL A 336 22.62 -3.23 -11.22
N SER A 337 21.77 -3.21 -10.19
CA SER A 337 22.18 -2.85 -8.82
C SER A 337 23.21 -3.85 -8.27
N PHE A 338 23.01 -5.15 -8.50
CA PHE A 338 23.94 -6.19 -8.07
C PHE A 338 25.27 -6.09 -8.81
N ALA A 339 25.26 -5.90 -10.13
CA ALA A 339 26.48 -5.74 -10.94
C ALA A 339 27.29 -4.51 -10.50
N LEU A 340 26.60 -3.37 -10.26
CA LEU A 340 27.24 -2.16 -9.75
C LEU A 340 27.78 -2.37 -8.32
N ALA A 341 27.02 -3.06 -7.47
CA ALA A 341 27.46 -3.37 -6.11
C ALA A 341 28.75 -4.19 -6.13
N LEU A 342 28.84 -5.22 -6.96
CA LEU A 342 30.06 -6.04 -7.07
C LEU A 342 31.30 -5.24 -7.50
N ARG A 343 31.13 -4.24 -8.39
CA ARG A 343 32.24 -3.38 -8.84
C ARG A 343 32.71 -2.41 -7.75
N VAL A 344 31.79 -1.99 -6.90
CA VAL A 344 32.04 -0.94 -5.90
C VAL A 344 32.32 -1.50 -4.51
N PHE A 345 32.00 -2.77 -4.27
CA PHE A 345 32.11 -3.41 -2.96
C PHE A 345 33.57 -3.51 -2.49
N ARG A 346 33.84 -2.91 -1.34
CA ARG A 346 35.14 -2.99 -0.67
C ARG A 346 35.01 -3.84 0.59
N TRP A 347 35.86 -4.86 0.68
CA TRP A 347 35.95 -5.78 1.83
C TRP A 347 36.71 -5.20 3.04
N GLN A 348 37.11 -3.94 2.98
CA GLN A 348 37.95 -3.30 4.00
C GLN A 348 37.11 -2.68 5.11
#